data_c67448b98437625b41d7417a1fd5e268
#
_entry.id   c67448b98437625b41d7417a1fd5e268
#
_cell.length_a   1.000
_cell.length_b   1.000
_cell.length_c   1.000
_cell.angle_alpha   90.00
_cell.angle_beta   90.00
_cell.angle_gamma   90.00
#
_symmetry.space_group_name_H-M   'P 1'
#
loop_
_entity.id
_entity.type
_entity.pdbx_description
1 polymer ?
#
loop_
_entity_poly.entity_id
_entity_poly.type
_entity_poly.pdbx_seq_one_letter_code
_entity_poly.pdbx_strand_id
1 'polypeptide(L)'
;MKHLVSVILSFTLLLAACNHGGIVHDRLMLADSLMAVCPDSALALLDTLDSHDESQAIQAWHTLLLAKANEKTFRRFHNDSLTSMAADYFRGRGDSLEIQALFYNGVIKGYNRDYAGALISLIETTEKAAAAGNMFYLAMAYREQADIYSSLFVESKHLEYADSARIYFDKAARPSHALREKLSLAEALISLNRSDSALAFLSSIRSDTCFTDAPAFNAAYHRLMADIYTKQRNYSLALTHIDSVAACTNGLTSAEFSQRSRLLSFIGDYRSAADALGEAHIYAFEQNDSAQLKLSEAILAARTDNYRKAYSSFLYFFNNYASSRHYLLTHPYTSIVSEYYRQQSENRNNELRSTRVRLSAWIVIAILISALTVTVVIIYRHRLKEKGYRNDSLLSDIEHLRGLIDRHDSRFRESASDHYAIINTICEIAGCVPDSNDGYALLGKNVSRLISTFRTDEALSEIEKFVNNHFDGIMAKFRKAYPDFTDRNLKFVLLSFAGFSNQSITVILDIKSPNALRTMRHRIKKQIETSPSADSDMFLSYL
;
A
#
# COMPACT_ATOMS: atom_id res chain seq x y z
N MET A 1 15.12 68.73 10.19
CA MET A 1 14.47 67.94 11.26
C MET A 1 13.49 66.88 10.72
N LYS A 2 12.53 67.23 9.79
CA LYS A 2 11.56 66.25 9.29
C LYS A 2 12.20 65.00 8.61
N HIS A 3 13.25 65.15 7.82
CA HIS A 3 13.93 64.04 7.18
C HIS A 3 14.71 63.14 8.16
N LEU A 4 15.27 63.74 9.23
CA LEU A 4 15.99 62.99 10.28
C LEU A 4 15.06 62.13 11.13
N VAL A 5 13.85 62.66 11.42
CA VAL A 5 12.79 61.95 12.17
C VAL A 5 12.22 60.79 11.32
N SER A 6 12.05 61.00 9.99
CA SER A 6 11.61 59.94 9.07
C SER A 6 12.65 58.78 8.92
N VAL A 7 13.96 59.13 8.89
CA VAL A 7 15.02 58.14 8.84
C VAL A 7 15.14 57.36 10.15
N ILE A 8 15.02 58.04 11.30
CA ILE A 8 15.05 57.39 12.61
C ILE A 8 13.80 56.49 12.76
N LEU A 9 12.62 56.97 12.33
CA LEU A 9 11.37 56.15 12.39
C LEU A 9 11.45 54.91 11.46
N SER A 10 12.05 55.04 10.28
CA SER A 10 12.28 53.86 9.39
C SER A 10 13.32 52.91 9.96
N PHE A 11 14.36 53.43 10.64
CA PHE A 11 15.38 52.59 11.28
C PHE A 11 14.87 51.87 12.53
N THR A 12 13.98 52.52 13.33
CA THR A 12 13.30 51.86 14.45
C THR A 12 12.28 50.84 14.00
N LEU A 13 11.57 51.05 12.90
CA LEU A 13 10.68 50.07 12.30
C LEU A 13 11.44 48.86 11.73
N LEU A 14 12.61 49.08 11.14
CA LEU A 14 13.51 48.01 10.68
C LEU A 14 14.08 47.19 11.85
N LEU A 15 14.44 47.83 12.94
CA LEU A 15 14.92 47.16 14.17
C LEU A 15 13.80 46.39 14.90
N ALA A 16 12.56 46.89 14.87
CA ALA A 16 11.41 46.17 15.41
C ALA A 16 11.03 44.95 14.57
N ALA A 17 11.14 45.04 13.25
CA ALA A 17 10.93 43.90 12.36
C ALA A 17 11.99 42.82 12.54
N CYS A 18 13.27 43.20 12.75
CA CYS A 18 14.34 42.24 13.05
C CYS A 18 14.16 41.53 14.40
N ASN A 19 13.47 42.18 15.38
CA ASN A 19 13.28 41.58 16.70
C ASN A 19 12.11 40.59 16.72
N HIS A 20 11.14 40.73 15.84
CA HIS A 20 10.01 39.78 15.74
C HIS A 20 10.41 38.42 15.19
N GLY A 21 11.18 38.38 14.12
CA GLY A 21 11.72 37.15 13.55
C GLY A 21 12.65 36.39 14.50
N GLY A 22 13.38 37.09 15.38
CA GLY A 22 14.20 36.48 16.42
C GLY A 22 13.34 35.73 17.47
N ILE A 23 12.22 36.32 17.91
CA ILE A 23 11.33 35.70 18.88
C ILE A 23 10.66 34.44 18.34
N VAL A 24 10.20 34.45 17.09
CA VAL A 24 9.60 33.26 16.43
C VAL A 24 10.64 32.16 16.27
N HIS A 25 11.84 32.50 15.84
CA HIS A 25 12.96 31.55 15.72
C HIS A 25 13.29 30.86 17.06
N ASP A 26 13.42 31.62 18.14
CA ASP A 26 13.72 31.10 19.48
C ASP A 26 12.61 30.15 19.98
N ARG A 27 11.35 30.49 19.71
CA ARG A 27 10.21 29.61 20.03
C ARG A 27 10.21 28.33 19.21
N LEU A 28 10.57 28.36 17.92
CA LEU A 28 10.72 27.17 17.11
C LEU A 28 11.85 26.26 17.63
N MET A 29 12.99 26.85 18.04
CA MET A 29 14.08 26.12 18.70
C MET A 29 13.61 25.44 19.99
N LEU A 30 12.84 26.15 20.81
CA LEU A 30 12.26 25.59 22.02
C LEU A 30 11.28 24.45 21.71
N ALA A 31 10.39 24.63 20.73
CA ALA A 31 9.47 23.59 20.29
C ALA A 31 10.18 22.33 19.80
N ASP A 32 11.24 22.48 19.01
CA ASP A 32 12.03 21.33 18.54
C ASP A 32 12.74 20.62 19.69
N SER A 33 13.25 21.35 20.68
CA SER A 33 13.85 20.75 21.89
C SER A 33 12.83 19.97 22.74
N LEU A 34 11.59 20.46 22.84
CA LEU A 34 10.49 19.80 23.55
C LEU A 34 9.96 18.56 22.82
N MET A 35 10.20 18.46 21.52
CA MET A 35 9.64 17.42 20.65
C MET A 35 9.96 15.99 21.10
N ALA A 36 11.07 15.79 21.78
CA ALA A 36 11.49 14.47 22.27
C ALA A 36 10.93 14.13 23.66
N VAL A 37 10.65 15.13 24.49
CA VAL A 37 10.31 14.96 25.91
C VAL A 37 8.81 15.19 26.15
N CYS A 38 8.25 16.25 25.58
CA CYS A 38 6.87 16.68 25.77
C CYS A 38 6.25 17.16 24.45
N PRO A 39 5.92 16.24 23.50
CA PRO A 39 5.41 16.63 22.18
C PRO A 39 4.08 17.42 22.24
N ASP A 40 3.22 17.17 23.24
CA ASP A 40 1.99 17.97 23.45
C ASP A 40 2.30 19.42 23.79
N SER A 41 3.32 19.68 24.60
CA SER A 41 3.75 21.04 24.91
C SER A 41 4.40 21.72 23.71
N ALA A 42 5.16 20.95 22.90
CA ALA A 42 5.71 21.45 21.65
C ALA A 42 4.59 21.85 20.68
N LEU A 43 3.56 21.00 20.53
CA LEU A 43 2.40 21.28 19.68
C LEU A 43 1.63 22.52 20.17
N ALA A 44 1.34 22.61 21.46
CA ALA A 44 0.67 23.77 22.02
C ALA A 44 1.44 25.08 21.79
N LEU A 45 2.77 25.02 21.87
CA LEU A 45 3.62 26.18 21.57
C LEU A 45 3.55 26.55 20.09
N LEU A 46 3.64 25.55 19.19
CA LEU A 46 3.58 25.75 17.74
C LEU A 46 2.23 26.28 17.27
N ASP A 47 1.12 25.79 17.82
CA ASP A 47 -0.24 26.24 17.49
C ASP A 47 -0.48 27.73 17.83
N THR A 48 0.30 28.31 18.78
CA THR A 48 0.22 29.73 19.14
C THR A 48 1.12 30.63 18.29
N LEU A 49 1.97 30.06 17.42
CA LEU A 49 2.90 30.83 16.60
C LEU A 49 2.24 31.21 15.27
N ASP A 50 2.20 32.51 15.01
CA ASP A 50 1.91 33.01 13.67
C ASP A 50 3.20 33.21 12.90
N SER A 51 3.38 32.44 11.84
CA SER A 51 4.55 32.52 10.95
C SER A 51 4.22 33.09 9.57
N HIS A 52 2.98 33.56 9.35
CA HIS A 52 2.51 33.94 8.02
C HIS A 52 3.35 35.10 7.42
N ASP A 53 3.70 36.07 8.24
CA ASP A 53 4.47 37.25 7.81
C ASP A 53 6.00 37.05 7.93
N GLU A 54 6.42 35.84 8.31
CA GLU A 54 7.83 35.49 8.47
C GLU A 54 8.49 35.03 7.16
N SER A 55 9.81 34.90 7.20
CA SER A 55 10.57 34.39 6.05
C SER A 55 10.14 32.97 5.69
N GLN A 56 10.30 32.61 4.40
CA GLN A 56 10.01 31.24 3.92
C GLN A 56 10.73 30.15 4.73
N ALA A 57 11.94 30.46 5.22
CA ALA A 57 12.70 29.58 6.10
C ALA A 57 11.97 29.25 7.40
N ILE A 58 11.44 30.29 8.05
CA ILE A 58 10.69 30.17 9.31
C ILE A 58 9.36 29.47 9.07
N GLN A 59 8.63 29.83 8.00
CA GLN A 59 7.38 29.19 7.63
C GLN A 59 7.56 27.70 7.36
N ALA A 60 8.57 27.33 6.59
CA ALA A 60 8.89 25.95 6.26
C ALA A 60 9.29 25.15 7.51
N TRP A 61 10.09 25.74 8.40
CA TRP A 61 10.50 25.08 9.62
C TRP A 61 9.35 24.95 10.61
N HIS A 62 8.52 25.97 10.77
CA HIS A 62 7.29 25.91 11.57
C HIS A 62 6.36 24.79 11.09
N THR A 63 6.11 24.73 9.79
CA THR A 63 5.28 23.66 9.19
C THR A 63 5.86 22.26 9.44
N LEU A 64 7.17 22.09 9.28
CA LEU A 64 7.85 20.83 9.55
C LEU A 64 7.67 20.41 11.02
N LEU A 65 7.86 21.34 11.96
CA LEU A 65 7.70 21.06 13.38
C LEU A 65 6.24 20.77 13.74
N LEU A 66 5.28 21.49 13.15
CA LEU A 66 3.84 21.20 13.31
C LEU A 66 3.48 19.79 12.84
N ALA A 67 3.94 19.40 11.66
CA ALA A 67 3.71 18.05 11.14
C ALA A 67 4.30 16.98 12.08
N LYS A 68 5.54 17.20 12.52
CA LYS A 68 6.25 16.33 13.48
C LYS A 68 5.54 16.23 14.84
N ALA A 69 5.06 17.35 15.38
CA ALA A 69 4.38 17.39 16.66
C ALA A 69 3.01 16.69 16.60
N ASN A 70 2.24 16.94 15.53
CA ASN A 70 0.95 16.28 15.32
C ASN A 70 1.10 14.76 15.22
N GLU A 71 2.11 14.27 14.47
CA GLU A 71 2.40 12.84 14.35
C GLU A 71 2.72 12.23 15.73
N LYS A 72 3.60 12.88 16.51
CA LYS A 72 4.00 12.42 17.84
C LYS A 72 2.87 12.44 18.88
N THR A 73 1.88 13.30 18.72
CA THR A 73 0.70 13.42 19.58
C THR A 73 -0.50 12.66 19.07
N PHE A 74 -0.32 11.85 18.01
CA PHE A 74 -1.39 11.08 17.32
C PHE A 74 -2.55 11.96 16.84
N ARG A 75 -2.28 13.24 16.55
CA ARG A 75 -3.23 14.16 15.92
C ARG A 75 -3.01 14.18 14.42
N ARG A 76 -4.10 14.26 13.67
CA ARG A 76 -4.00 14.34 12.19
C ARG A 76 -3.77 15.78 11.75
N PHE A 77 -2.65 16.01 11.10
CA PHE A 77 -2.39 17.24 10.36
C PHE A 77 -2.75 17.01 8.89
N HIS A 78 -3.68 17.83 8.35
CA HIS A 78 -4.23 17.58 7.01
C HIS A 78 -3.75 18.55 5.93
N ASN A 79 -2.91 19.52 6.27
CA ASN A 79 -2.48 20.53 5.32
C ASN A 79 -1.25 20.08 4.53
N ASP A 80 -1.49 19.32 3.46
CA ASP A 80 -0.47 18.81 2.55
C ASP A 80 0.17 19.89 1.67
N SER A 81 -0.53 21.00 1.40
CA SER A 81 0.02 22.13 0.67
C SER A 81 1.17 22.78 1.44
N LEU A 82 0.99 22.98 2.77
CA LEU A 82 2.06 23.53 3.62
C LEU A 82 3.24 22.57 3.73
N THR A 83 2.99 21.28 3.93
CA THR A 83 4.09 20.30 4.00
C THR A 83 4.82 20.14 2.67
N SER A 84 4.12 20.27 1.53
CA SER A 84 4.75 20.30 0.22
C SER A 84 5.65 21.52 0.04
N MET A 85 5.17 22.71 0.45
CA MET A 85 5.98 23.94 0.44
C MET A 85 7.22 23.79 1.34
N ALA A 86 7.09 23.20 2.52
CA ALA A 86 8.23 22.96 3.41
C ALA A 86 9.21 21.97 2.80
N ALA A 87 8.72 20.86 2.19
CA ALA A 87 9.56 19.90 1.51
C ALA A 87 10.33 20.53 0.34
N ASP A 88 9.66 21.37 -0.47
CA ASP A 88 10.30 22.08 -1.59
C ASP A 88 11.35 23.09 -1.12
N TYR A 89 11.08 23.79 0.00
CA TYR A 89 12.04 24.72 0.58
C TYR A 89 13.33 24.03 1.06
N PHE A 90 13.20 22.85 1.69
CA PHE A 90 14.36 22.10 2.19
C PHE A 90 15.03 21.23 1.13
N ARG A 91 14.42 21.05 -0.04
CA ARG A 91 14.95 20.21 -1.13
C ARG A 91 16.32 20.66 -1.60
N GLY A 92 17.23 19.71 -1.77
CA GLY A 92 18.60 19.94 -2.27
C GLY A 92 19.61 20.37 -1.21
N ARG A 93 19.23 20.47 0.07
CA ARG A 93 20.17 20.82 1.15
C ARG A 93 21.09 19.66 1.53
N GLY A 94 20.64 18.42 1.36
CA GLY A 94 21.38 17.22 1.73
C GLY A 94 21.48 17.00 3.25
N ASP A 95 20.71 17.74 4.04
CA ASP A 95 20.73 17.69 5.50
C ASP A 95 19.55 16.91 6.10
N SER A 96 19.53 16.79 7.43
CA SER A 96 18.46 16.11 8.16
C SER A 96 17.11 16.79 8.03
N LEU A 97 17.04 18.09 7.75
CA LEU A 97 15.78 18.82 7.58
C LEU A 97 15.12 18.47 6.24
N GLU A 98 15.91 18.31 5.18
CA GLU A 98 15.38 17.81 3.90
C GLU A 98 14.74 16.44 4.07
N ILE A 99 15.44 15.51 4.74
CA ILE A 99 14.93 14.15 4.97
C ILE A 99 13.64 14.17 5.78
N GLN A 100 13.58 14.98 6.85
CA GLN A 100 12.41 15.10 7.68
C GLN A 100 11.24 15.74 6.93
N ALA A 101 11.48 16.80 6.18
CA ALA A 101 10.43 17.51 5.44
C ALA A 101 9.81 16.61 4.36
N LEU A 102 10.61 15.87 3.62
CA LEU A 102 10.14 14.88 2.64
C LEU A 102 9.34 13.76 3.34
N PHE A 103 9.84 13.25 4.46
CA PHE A 103 9.18 12.20 5.22
C PHE A 103 7.78 12.65 5.70
N TYR A 104 7.68 13.77 6.40
CA TYR A 104 6.40 14.25 6.92
C TYR A 104 5.44 14.69 5.81
N ASN A 105 5.94 15.21 4.69
CA ASN A 105 5.11 15.45 3.51
C ASN A 105 4.50 14.15 2.97
N GLY A 106 5.28 13.07 2.91
CA GLY A 106 4.79 11.74 2.53
C GLY A 106 3.73 11.21 3.49
N VAL A 107 3.96 11.30 4.80
CA VAL A 107 3.00 10.87 5.84
C VAL A 107 1.67 11.63 5.72
N ILE A 108 1.72 12.97 5.61
CA ILE A 108 0.51 13.80 5.54
C ILE A 108 -0.28 13.54 4.25
N LYS A 109 0.39 13.39 3.11
CA LYS A 109 -0.26 12.97 1.86
C LYS A 109 -0.93 11.61 1.99
N GLY A 110 -0.28 10.66 2.69
CA GLY A 110 -0.86 9.35 3.00
C GLY A 110 -2.16 9.47 3.80
N TYR A 111 -2.20 10.31 4.84
CA TYR A 111 -3.41 10.58 5.61
C TYR A 111 -4.53 11.19 4.77
N ASN A 112 -4.19 12.03 3.80
CA ASN A 112 -5.13 12.62 2.85
C ASN A 112 -5.51 11.67 1.69
N ARG A 113 -5.02 10.43 1.70
CA ARG A 113 -5.21 9.41 0.65
C ARG A 113 -4.61 9.79 -0.71
N ASP A 114 -3.72 10.77 -0.75
CA ASP A 114 -2.84 10.99 -1.91
C ASP A 114 -1.69 9.98 -1.86
N TYR A 115 -2.02 8.71 -2.10
CA TYR A 115 -1.04 7.63 -2.00
C TYR A 115 0.08 7.74 -3.04
N ALA A 116 -0.21 8.30 -4.20
CA ALA A 116 0.80 8.52 -5.24
C ALA A 116 1.83 9.57 -4.80
N GLY A 117 1.37 10.73 -4.38
CA GLY A 117 2.23 11.80 -3.87
C GLY A 117 2.97 11.38 -2.59
N ALA A 118 2.31 10.59 -1.72
CA ALA A 118 2.91 10.02 -0.52
C ALA A 118 4.08 9.08 -0.88
N LEU A 119 3.86 8.12 -1.77
CA LEU A 119 4.90 7.18 -2.21
C LEU A 119 6.09 7.91 -2.85
N ILE A 120 5.86 8.91 -3.69
CA ILE A 120 6.93 9.71 -4.29
C ILE A 120 7.77 10.38 -3.20
N SER A 121 7.15 11.08 -2.24
CA SER A 121 7.87 11.76 -1.16
C SER A 121 8.64 10.78 -0.27
N LEU A 122 8.05 9.60 0.01
CA LEU A 122 8.70 8.56 0.81
C LEU A 122 9.85 7.88 0.06
N ILE A 123 9.76 7.70 -1.25
CA ILE A 123 10.85 7.19 -2.09
C ILE A 123 12.02 8.18 -2.07
N GLU A 124 11.74 9.48 -2.27
CA GLU A 124 12.77 10.52 -2.15
C GLU A 124 13.41 10.51 -0.75
N THR A 125 12.59 10.31 0.29
CA THR A 125 13.07 10.16 1.67
C THR A 125 14.04 8.98 1.80
N THR A 126 13.71 7.80 1.23
CA THR A 126 14.59 6.62 1.28
C THR A 126 15.91 6.87 0.57
N GLU A 127 15.90 7.51 -0.60
CA GLU A 127 17.12 7.84 -1.35
C GLU A 127 18.02 8.80 -0.55
N LYS A 128 17.44 9.86 0.00
CA LYS A 128 18.17 10.87 0.78
C LYS A 128 18.67 10.31 2.11
N ALA A 129 17.85 9.58 2.84
CA ALA A 129 18.21 8.95 4.10
C ALA A 129 19.32 7.90 3.92
N ALA A 130 19.25 7.09 2.86
CA ALA A 130 20.31 6.13 2.53
C ALA A 130 21.62 6.81 2.21
N ALA A 131 21.60 7.87 1.37
CA ALA A 131 22.79 8.65 1.03
C ALA A 131 23.43 9.32 2.25
N ALA A 132 22.62 9.80 3.20
CA ALA A 132 23.07 10.42 4.44
C ALA A 132 23.44 9.41 5.55
N GLY A 133 23.23 8.11 5.35
CA GLY A 133 23.43 7.08 6.37
C GLY A 133 22.41 7.16 7.52
N ASN A 134 21.28 7.84 7.34
CA ASN A 134 20.26 7.99 8.36
C ASN A 134 19.32 6.78 8.39
N MET A 135 19.77 5.73 9.08
CA MET A 135 19.07 4.42 9.15
C MET A 135 17.67 4.55 9.75
N PHE A 136 17.46 5.50 10.68
CA PHE A 136 16.15 5.68 11.32
C PHE A 136 15.09 6.20 10.34
N TYR A 137 15.35 7.32 9.64
CA TYR A 137 14.40 7.85 8.66
C TYR A 137 14.26 6.95 7.43
N LEU A 138 15.31 6.21 7.08
CA LEU A 138 15.25 5.18 6.05
C LEU A 138 14.24 4.08 6.43
N ALA A 139 14.32 3.58 7.67
CA ALA A 139 13.38 2.60 8.21
C ALA A 139 11.95 3.16 8.30
N MET A 140 11.81 4.40 8.81
CA MET A 140 10.51 5.07 8.90
C MET A 140 9.84 5.20 7.53
N ALA A 141 10.59 5.62 6.51
CA ALA A 141 10.04 5.76 5.16
C ALA A 141 9.62 4.42 4.55
N TYR A 142 10.38 3.35 4.78
CA TYR A 142 9.96 2.01 4.36
C TYR A 142 8.70 1.54 5.08
N ARG A 143 8.55 1.83 6.37
CA ARG A 143 7.34 1.52 7.13
C ARG A 143 6.12 2.22 6.55
N GLU A 144 6.19 3.54 6.33
CA GLU A 144 5.06 4.28 5.76
C GLU A 144 4.71 3.79 4.34
N GLN A 145 5.71 3.39 3.55
CA GLN A 145 5.46 2.73 2.26
C GLN A 145 4.74 1.39 2.44
N ALA A 146 5.15 0.58 3.43
CA ALA A 146 4.49 -0.69 3.75
C ALA A 146 3.02 -0.45 4.14
N ASP A 147 2.75 0.52 5.02
CA ASP A 147 1.40 0.88 5.48
C ASP A 147 0.51 1.37 4.31
N ILE A 148 1.07 2.14 3.38
CA ILE A 148 0.37 2.54 2.14
C ILE A 148 0.06 1.32 1.28
N TYR A 149 1.01 0.42 1.04
CA TYR A 149 0.77 -0.78 0.23
C TYR A 149 -0.22 -1.74 0.88
N SER A 150 -0.23 -1.85 2.21
CA SER A 150 -1.28 -2.55 2.96
C SER A 150 -2.66 -1.91 2.71
N SER A 151 -2.75 -0.58 2.80
CA SER A 151 -3.98 0.17 2.51
C SER A 151 -4.46 0.00 1.07
N LEU A 152 -3.53 -0.20 0.13
CA LEU A 152 -3.80 -0.46 -1.28
C LEU A 152 -4.08 -1.95 -1.57
N PHE A 153 -4.03 -2.82 -0.57
CA PHE A 153 -4.16 -4.28 -0.70
C PHE A 153 -3.11 -4.91 -1.63
N VAL A 154 -1.88 -4.38 -1.63
CA VAL A 154 -0.73 -4.91 -2.38
C VAL A 154 0.21 -5.62 -1.41
N GLU A 155 -0.25 -6.77 -0.92
CA GLU A 155 0.35 -7.48 0.21
C GLU A 155 1.80 -7.94 -0.03
N SER A 156 2.15 -8.25 -1.28
CA SER A 156 3.54 -8.60 -1.63
C SER A 156 4.49 -7.43 -1.40
N LYS A 157 4.05 -6.21 -1.71
CA LYS A 157 4.80 -4.99 -1.46
C LYS A 157 4.79 -4.63 0.02
N HIS A 158 3.66 -4.76 0.69
CA HIS A 158 3.59 -4.62 2.14
C HIS A 158 4.66 -5.50 2.81
N LEU A 159 4.72 -6.79 2.46
CA LEU A 159 5.72 -7.72 2.99
C LEU A 159 7.17 -7.27 2.72
N GLU A 160 7.47 -6.86 1.47
CA GLU A 160 8.81 -6.41 1.05
C GLU A 160 9.27 -5.17 1.83
N TYR A 161 8.40 -4.16 1.94
CA TYR A 161 8.75 -2.90 2.57
C TYR A 161 8.77 -2.99 4.10
N ALA A 162 7.88 -3.78 4.71
CA ALA A 162 7.91 -4.06 6.15
C ALA A 162 9.20 -4.80 6.58
N ASP A 163 9.67 -5.76 5.77
CA ASP A 163 10.96 -6.42 6.05
C ASP A 163 12.14 -5.46 5.91
N SER A 164 12.12 -4.59 4.90
CA SER A 164 13.11 -3.53 4.76
C SER A 164 13.10 -2.59 5.98
N ALA A 165 11.93 -2.14 6.41
CA ALA A 165 11.79 -1.29 7.60
C ALA A 165 12.36 -1.99 8.85
N ARG A 166 12.03 -3.25 9.07
CA ARG A 166 12.55 -4.06 10.18
C ARG A 166 14.08 -4.10 10.18
N ILE A 167 14.69 -4.43 9.03
CA ILE A 167 16.15 -4.53 8.89
C ILE A 167 16.83 -3.20 9.24
N TYR A 168 16.27 -2.07 8.78
CA TYR A 168 16.85 -0.77 9.03
C TYR A 168 16.55 -0.23 10.43
N PHE A 169 15.42 -0.61 11.09
CA PHE A 169 15.22 -0.34 12.50
C PHE A 169 16.18 -1.11 13.39
N ASP A 170 16.50 -2.36 13.05
CA ASP A 170 17.54 -3.14 13.74
C ASP A 170 18.91 -2.44 13.61
N LYS A 171 19.30 -1.98 12.40
CA LYS A 171 20.51 -1.21 12.18
C LYS A 171 20.54 0.14 12.92
N ALA A 172 19.37 0.76 13.09
CA ALA A 172 19.23 2.01 13.83
C ALA A 172 19.17 1.80 15.36
N ALA A 173 19.32 0.57 15.85
CA ALA A 173 19.19 0.20 17.26
C ALA A 173 17.82 0.62 17.88
N ARG A 174 16.74 0.37 17.15
CA ARG A 174 15.36 0.67 17.54
C ARG A 174 14.51 -0.62 17.68
N PRO A 175 14.75 -1.45 18.68
CA PRO A 175 14.17 -2.79 18.79
C PRO A 175 12.63 -2.77 18.87
N SER A 176 12.03 -1.79 19.55
CA SER A 176 10.56 -1.68 19.61
C SER A 176 9.93 -1.37 18.25
N HIS A 177 10.59 -0.56 17.42
CA HIS A 177 10.15 -0.33 16.05
C HIS A 177 10.32 -1.58 15.18
N ALA A 178 11.47 -2.28 15.29
CA ALA A 178 11.71 -3.53 14.58
C ALA A 178 10.68 -4.62 14.98
N LEU A 179 10.29 -4.69 16.24
CA LEU A 179 9.23 -5.60 16.72
C LEU A 179 7.87 -5.26 16.08
N ARG A 180 7.51 -3.98 15.96
CA ARG A 180 6.30 -3.55 15.24
C ARG A 180 6.31 -4.06 13.80
N GLU A 181 7.43 -3.94 13.11
CA GLU A 181 7.55 -4.43 11.73
C GLU A 181 7.48 -5.97 11.64
N LYS A 182 7.96 -6.69 12.65
CA LYS A 182 7.73 -8.14 12.74
C LYS A 182 6.23 -8.47 12.79
N LEU A 183 5.43 -7.70 13.52
CA LEU A 183 3.97 -7.88 13.55
C LEU A 183 3.33 -7.52 12.19
N SER A 184 3.77 -6.43 11.55
CA SER A 184 3.34 -6.04 10.21
C SER A 184 3.65 -7.12 9.15
N LEU A 185 4.82 -7.77 9.24
CA LEU A 185 5.16 -8.93 8.40
C LEU A 185 4.20 -10.11 8.61
N ALA A 186 3.84 -10.39 9.86
CA ALA A 186 2.86 -11.44 10.15
C ALA A 186 1.49 -11.09 9.56
N GLU A 187 1.05 -9.85 9.65
CA GLU A 187 -0.19 -9.36 9.03
C GLU A 187 -0.19 -9.55 7.51
N ALA A 188 0.90 -9.16 6.84
CA ALA A 188 1.05 -9.36 5.40
C ALA A 188 0.99 -10.86 5.03
N LEU A 189 1.63 -11.74 5.81
CA LEU A 189 1.55 -13.19 5.61
C LEU A 189 0.13 -13.73 5.76
N ILE A 190 -0.62 -13.22 6.76
CA ILE A 190 -2.03 -13.57 6.97
C ILE A 190 -2.86 -13.12 5.76
N SER A 191 -2.65 -11.92 5.28
CA SER A 191 -3.36 -11.37 4.12
C SER A 191 -3.07 -12.16 2.85
N LEU A 192 -1.84 -12.64 2.68
CA LEU A 192 -1.43 -13.56 1.60
C LEU A 192 -1.92 -15.01 1.77
N ASN A 193 -2.80 -15.28 2.75
CA ASN A 193 -3.27 -16.63 3.09
C ASN A 193 -2.16 -17.64 3.47
N ARG A 194 -1.01 -17.14 3.95
CA ARG A 194 0.11 -17.95 4.44
C ARG A 194 0.06 -18.10 5.95
N SER A 195 -1.09 -18.56 6.46
CA SER A 195 -1.38 -18.63 7.91
C SER A 195 -0.38 -19.46 8.70
N ASP A 196 0.09 -20.59 8.14
CA ASP A 196 1.09 -21.43 8.81
C ASP A 196 2.44 -20.73 8.96
N SER A 197 2.87 -19.99 7.91
CA SER A 197 4.08 -19.17 7.97
C SER A 197 3.93 -18.03 8.98
N ALA A 198 2.77 -17.38 9.01
CA ALA A 198 2.46 -16.33 9.97
C ALA A 198 2.48 -16.86 11.41
N LEU A 199 1.89 -18.04 11.66
CA LEU A 199 1.87 -18.68 12.97
C LEU A 199 3.29 -19.04 13.46
N ALA A 200 4.10 -19.66 12.60
CA ALA A 200 5.50 -19.97 12.92
C ALA A 200 6.30 -18.70 13.24
N PHE A 201 6.06 -17.64 12.44
CA PHE A 201 6.72 -16.35 12.64
C PHE A 201 6.29 -15.67 13.95
N LEU A 202 4.99 -15.62 14.25
CA LEU A 202 4.46 -15.08 15.51
C LEU A 202 4.98 -15.84 16.73
N SER A 203 5.13 -17.17 16.62
CA SER A 203 5.71 -17.98 17.70
C SER A 203 7.15 -17.56 18.01
N SER A 204 7.94 -17.19 17.00
CA SER A 204 9.31 -16.69 17.17
C SER A 204 9.38 -15.31 17.84
N ILE A 205 8.36 -14.46 17.64
CA ILE A 205 8.29 -13.11 18.22
C ILE A 205 8.02 -13.18 19.73
N ARG A 206 7.30 -14.19 20.20
CA ARG A 206 6.91 -14.31 21.62
C ARG A 206 8.08 -14.41 22.59
N SER A 207 9.25 -14.81 22.11
CA SER A 207 10.49 -14.85 22.89
C SER A 207 11.27 -13.53 22.92
N ASP A 208 10.79 -12.49 22.20
CA ASP A 208 11.44 -11.19 22.14
C ASP A 208 11.22 -10.43 23.47
N THR A 209 12.28 -9.94 24.08
CA THR A 209 12.22 -9.23 25.38
C THR A 209 11.38 -7.95 25.31
N CYS A 210 11.39 -7.26 24.16
CA CYS A 210 10.55 -6.07 23.94
C CYS A 210 9.05 -6.40 23.90
N PHE A 211 8.70 -7.68 23.62
CA PHE A 211 7.31 -8.12 23.53
C PHE A 211 6.66 -8.28 24.92
N THR A 212 7.41 -8.77 25.90
CA THR A 212 6.88 -9.10 27.23
C THR A 212 6.49 -7.88 28.07
N ASP A 213 7.10 -6.73 27.80
CA ASP A 213 6.96 -5.52 28.61
C ASP A 213 6.00 -4.47 28.00
N ALA A 214 5.46 -4.72 26.79
CA ALA A 214 4.62 -3.76 26.10
C ALA A 214 3.20 -4.28 25.81
N PRO A 215 2.18 -3.88 26.59
CA PRO A 215 0.78 -4.31 26.39
C PRO A 215 0.25 -4.10 24.97
N ALA A 216 0.67 -3.02 24.29
CA ALA A 216 0.26 -2.74 22.92
C ALA A 216 0.74 -3.79 21.92
N PHE A 217 1.96 -4.31 22.09
CA PHE A 217 2.48 -5.39 21.22
C PHE A 217 1.80 -6.73 21.53
N ASN A 218 1.50 -7.02 22.80
CA ASN A 218 0.71 -8.17 23.17
C ASN A 218 -0.69 -8.12 22.55
N ALA A 219 -1.35 -6.97 22.60
CA ALA A 219 -2.66 -6.78 21.95
C ALA A 219 -2.58 -7.01 20.43
N ALA A 220 -1.58 -6.45 19.76
CA ALA A 220 -1.38 -6.65 18.32
C ALA A 220 -1.13 -8.13 17.98
N TYR A 221 -0.30 -8.82 18.77
CA TYR A 221 -0.09 -10.25 18.64
C TYR A 221 -1.40 -11.04 18.74
N HIS A 222 -2.21 -10.77 19.76
CA HIS A 222 -3.49 -11.44 19.95
C HIS A 222 -4.49 -11.14 18.82
N ARG A 223 -4.50 -9.92 18.25
CA ARG A 223 -5.30 -9.61 17.05
C ARG A 223 -4.93 -10.50 15.87
N LEU A 224 -3.63 -10.59 15.57
CA LEU A 224 -3.13 -11.43 14.47
C LEU A 224 -3.44 -12.92 14.69
N MET A 225 -3.31 -13.41 15.92
CA MET A 225 -3.70 -14.79 16.28
C MET A 225 -5.20 -15.01 16.08
N ALA A 226 -6.03 -14.06 16.48
CA ALA A 226 -7.48 -14.14 16.25
C ALA A 226 -7.82 -14.19 14.76
N ASP A 227 -7.11 -13.42 13.93
CA ASP A 227 -7.30 -13.42 12.47
C ASP A 227 -6.88 -14.78 11.87
N ILE A 228 -5.76 -15.35 12.28
CA ILE A 228 -5.32 -16.69 11.85
C ILE A 228 -6.38 -17.73 12.19
N TYR A 229 -6.82 -17.79 13.44
CA TYR A 229 -7.81 -18.78 13.88
C TYR A 229 -9.19 -18.55 13.25
N THR A 230 -9.54 -17.29 12.95
CA THR A 230 -10.74 -16.98 12.18
C THR A 230 -10.67 -17.56 10.77
N LYS A 231 -9.54 -17.41 10.08
CA LYS A 231 -9.30 -18.01 8.76
C LYS A 231 -9.31 -19.53 8.80
N GLN A 232 -8.78 -20.13 9.87
CA GLN A 232 -8.80 -21.56 10.11
C GLN A 232 -10.18 -22.08 10.59
N ARG A 233 -11.19 -21.19 10.73
CA ARG A 233 -12.53 -21.47 11.24
C ARG A 233 -12.55 -22.00 12.69
N ASN A 234 -11.49 -21.79 13.43
CA ASN A 234 -11.43 -22.09 14.85
C ASN A 234 -11.91 -20.89 15.68
N TYR A 235 -13.21 -20.65 15.62
CA TYR A 235 -13.83 -19.43 16.16
C TYR A 235 -13.69 -19.32 17.67
N SER A 236 -13.66 -20.45 18.39
CA SER A 236 -13.49 -20.46 19.84
C SER A 236 -12.10 -19.97 20.25
N LEU A 237 -11.04 -20.45 19.59
CA LEU A 237 -9.68 -19.93 19.82
C LEU A 237 -9.53 -18.48 19.37
N ALA A 238 -10.14 -18.11 18.25
CA ALA A 238 -10.15 -16.71 17.81
C ALA A 238 -10.77 -15.81 18.87
N LEU A 239 -11.89 -16.22 19.48
CA LEU A 239 -12.58 -15.48 20.53
C LEU A 239 -11.71 -15.32 21.78
N THR A 240 -11.03 -16.37 22.24
CA THR A 240 -10.10 -16.28 23.40
C THR A 240 -8.98 -15.29 23.15
N HIS A 241 -8.51 -15.15 21.91
CA HIS A 241 -7.52 -14.14 21.57
C HIS A 241 -8.09 -12.73 21.55
N ILE A 242 -9.32 -12.53 21.10
CA ILE A 242 -10.00 -11.20 21.19
C ILE A 242 -10.23 -10.82 22.67
N ASP A 243 -10.61 -11.77 23.53
CA ASP A 243 -10.73 -11.53 24.96
C ASP A 243 -9.37 -11.16 25.60
N SER A 244 -8.28 -11.75 25.10
CA SER A 244 -6.91 -11.39 25.51
C SER A 244 -6.54 -9.97 25.06
N VAL A 245 -7.00 -9.51 23.91
CA VAL A 245 -6.83 -8.10 23.48
C VAL A 245 -7.48 -7.16 24.50
N ALA A 246 -8.72 -7.44 24.92
CA ALA A 246 -9.42 -6.65 25.93
C ALA A 246 -8.65 -6.54 27.23
N ALA A 247 -8.00 -7.64 27.65
CA ALA A 247 -7.18 -7.67 28.86
C ALA A 247 -5.89 -6.83 28.73
N CYS A 248 -5.31 -6.74 27.53
CA CYS A 248 -4.10 -5.96 27.27
C CYS A 248 -4.37 -4.45 27.14
N THR A 249 -5.55 -4.05 26.65
CA THR A 249 -5.87 -2.65 26.27
C THR A 249 -6.92 -1.98 27.15
N ASN A 250 -7.35 -2.65 28.24
CA ASN A 250 -8.45 -2.19 29.11
C ASN A 250 -9.78 -1.95 28.35
N GLY A 251 -10.04 -2.70 27.31
CA GLY A 251 -11.25 -2.64 26.50
C GLY A 251 -11.01 -3.02 25.05
N LEU A 252 -12.08 -3.05 24.27
CA LEU A 252 -12.05 -3.32 22.85
C LEU A 252 -12.44 -2.09 22.04
N THR A 253 -11.89 -1.95 20.85
CA THR A 253 -12.31 -0.96 19.84
C THR A 253 -13.60 -1.43 19.16
N SER A 254 -14.27 -0.51 18.43
CA SER A 254 -15.44 -0.84 17.60
C SER A 254 -15.16 -1.99 16.63
N ALA A 255 -13.99 -2.00 15.99
CA ALA A 255 -13.59 -3.05 15.06
C ALA A 255 -13.44 -4.42 15.76
N GLU A 256 -12.87 -4.45 16.95
CA GLU A 256 -12.67 -5.67 17.74
C GLU A 256 -14.00 -6.19 18.33
N PHE A 257 -14.88 -5.32 18.81
CA PHE A 257 -16.23 -5.69 19.16
C PHE A 257 -17.01 -6.25 17.98
N SER A 258 -16.85 -5.65 16.80
CA SER A 258 -17.43 -6.16 15.55
C SER A 258 -16.90 -7.56 15.20
N GLN A 259 -15.60 -7.78 15.37
CA GLN A 259 -14.98 -9.10 15.17
C GLN A 259 -15.49 -10.11 16.22
N ARG A 260 -15.57 -9.72 17.49
CA ARG A 260 -16.13 -10.53 18.57
C ARG A 260 -17.57 -10.96 18.28
N SER A 261 -18.40 -10.03 17.83
CA SER A 261 -19.78 -10.32 17.44
C SER A 261 -19.85 -11.35 16.29
N ARG A 262 -18.98 -11.24 15.29
CA ARG A 262 -18.93 -12.24 14.19
C ARG A 262 -18.53 -13.62 14.71
N LEU A 263 -17.51 -13.69 15.53
CA LEU A 263 -17.02 -14.97 16.11
C LEU A 263 -18.11 -15.65 16.94
N LEU A 264 -18.77 -14.91 17.82
CA LEU A 264 -19.90 -15.39 18.62
C LEU A 264 -21.06 -15.86 17.74
N SER A 265 -21.36 -15.14 16.67
CA SER A 265 -22.37 -15.54 15.69
C SER A 265 -22.01 -16.87 14.99
N PHE A 266 -20.73 -17.12 14.71
CA PHE A 266 -20.28 -18.39 14.13
C PHE A 266 -20.31 -19.55 15.13
N ILE A 267 -20.08 -19.26 16.41
CA ILE A 267 -20.17 -20.25 17.52
C ILE A 267 -21.65 -20.59 17.83
N GLY A 268 -22.58 -19.67 17.57
CA GLY A 268 -24.01 -19.84 17.83
C GLY A 268 -24.49 -19.11 19.08
N ASP A 269 -23.64 -18.35 19.75
CA ASP A 269 -24.05 -17.49 20.87
C ASP A 269 -24.55 -16.13 20.35
N TYR A 270 -25.77 -16.13 19.88
CA TYR A 270 -26.37 -14.94 19.24
C TYR A 270 -26.69 -13.82 20.22
N ARG A 271 -26.89 -14.16 21.52
CA ARG A 271 -27.16 -13.15 22.55
C ARG A 271 -25.89 -12.33 22.81
N SER A 272 -24.79 -13.00 23.14
CA SER A 272 -23.53 -12.31 23.35
C SER A 272 -23.01 -11.63 22.09
N ALA A 273 -23.34 -12.17 20.90
CA ALA A 273 -23.04 -11.54 19.61
C ALA A 273 -23.77 -10.21 19.44
N ALA A 274 -25.04 -10.14 19.84
CA ALA A 274 -25.84 -8.93 19.78
C ALA A 274 -25.33 -7.86 20.79
N ASP A 275 -24.96 -8.29 21.99
CA ASP A 275 -24.39 -7.42 23.01
C ASP A 275 -23.06 -6.82 22.51
N ALA A 276 -22.16 -7.66 21.97
CA ALA A 276 -20.90 -7.20 21.40
C ALA A 276 -21.11 -6.24 20.21
N LEU A 277 -22.13 -6.47 19.39
CA LEU A 277 -22.48 -5.56 18.30
C LEU A 277 -23.01 -4.22 18.81
N GLY A 278 -23.77 -4.23 19.90
CA GLY A 278 -24.22 -3.02 20.58
C GLY A 278 -23.05 -2.17 21.07
N GLU A 279 -22.08 -2.79 21.73
CA GLU A 279 -20.84 -2.12 22.15
C GLU A 279 -20.07 -1.57 20.94
N ALA A 280 -19.96 -2.34 19.86
CA ALA A 280 -19.30 -1.88 18.65
C ALA A 280 -19.93 -0.61 18.07
N HIS A 281 -21.26 -0.46 18.15
CA HIS A 281 -21.95 0.76 17.73
C HIS A 281 -21.65 1.97 18.62
N ILE A 282 -21.48 1.75 19.93
CA ILE A 282 -21.18 2.83 20.89
C ILE A 282 -19.79 3.40 20.61
N TYR A 283 -18.83 2.57 20.24
CA TYR A 283 -17.44 2.95 19.99
C TYR A 283 -17.10 3.26 18.52
N ALA A 284 -18.10 3.32 17.63
CA ALA A 284 -17.88 3.59 16.21
C ALA A 284 -17.68 5.09 15.96
N PHE A 285 -16.47 5.50 15.65
CA PHE A 285 -16.10 6.90 15.37
C PHE A 285 -15.78 7.17 13.90
N GLU A 286 -15.41 6.18 13.13
CA GLU A 286 -14.94 6.33 11.77
C GLU A 286 -15.83 5.61 10.73
N GLN A 287 -15.75 6.07 9.48
CA GLN A 287 -16.52 5.49 8.37
C GLN A 287 -16.14 4.02 8.06
N ASN A 288 -14.88 3.63 8.33
CA ASN A 288 -14.43 2.25 8.23
C ASN A 288 -15.06 1.34 9.28
N ASP A 289 -15.29 1.86 10.48
CA ASP A 289 -16.01 1.14 11.53
C ASP A 289 -17.43 0.80 11.08
N SER A 290 -18.09 1.72 10.37
CA SER A 290 -19.43 1.50 9.81
C SER A 290 -19.49 0.30 8.87
N ALA A 291 -18.47 0.07 8.03
CA ALA A 291 -18.45 -1.06 7.12
C ALA A 291 -18.30 -2.40 7.87
N GLN A 292 -17.36 -2.48 8.82
CA GLN A 292 -17.16 -3.67 9.66
C GLN A 292 -18.39 -3.98 10.54
N LEU A 293 -19.01 -2.95 11.08
CA LEU A 293 -20.29 -3.06 11.80
C LEU A 293 -21.36 -3.67 10.92
N LYS A 294 -21.53 -3.15 9.69
CA LYS A 294 -22.55 -3.65 8.76
C LYS A 294 -22.30 -5.10 8.33
N LEU A 295 -21.05 -5.51 8.19
CA LEU A 295 -20.73 -6.91 7.98
C LEU A 295 -21.13 -7.78 9.18
N SER A 296 -20.87 -7.31 10.41
CA SER A 296 -21.23 -8.03 11.64
C SER A 296 -22.74 -8.10 11.82
N GLU A 297 -23.47 -7.01 11.56
CA GLU A 297 -24.95 -7.00 11.53
C GLU A 297 -25.48 -8.02 10.51
N ALA A 298 -24.90 -8.05 9.32
CA ALA A 298 -25.35 -8.96 8.27
C ALA A 298 -25.17 -10.43 8.69
N ILE A 299 -24.01 -10.77 9.27
CA ILE A 299 -23.72 -12.13 9.73
C ILE A 299 -24.66 -12.54 10.87
N LEU A 300 -24.81 -11.70 11.90
CA LEU A 300 -25.69 -11.99 13.03
C LEU A 300 -27.15 -12.11 12.56
N ALA A 301 -27.62 -11.19 11.73
CA ALA A 301 -28.99 -11.22 11.19
C ALA A 301 -29.25 -12.46 10.35
N ALA A 302 -28.27 -12.90 9.54
CA ALA A 302 -28.37 -14.14 8.76
C ALA A 302 -28.44 -15.39 9.66
N ARG A 303 -27.74 -15.39 10.79
CA ARG A 303 -27.73 -16.49 11.75
C ARG A 303 -28.99 -16.53 12.64
N THR A 304 -29.70 -15.41 12.73
CA THR A 304 -30.94 -15.27 13.49
C THR A 304 -32.17 -15.18 12.58
N ASP A 305 -32.08 -15.69 11.37
CA ASP A 305 -33.16 -15.79 10.38
C ASP A 305 -33.76 -14.42 9.95
N ASN A 306 -33.11 -13.32 10.25
CA ASN A 306 -33.54 -12.00 9.80
C ASN A 306 -32.87 -11.63 8.45
N TYR A 307 -33.28 -12.34 7.40
CA TYR A 307 -32.67 -12.25 6.07
C TYR A 307 -32.81 -10.86 5.43
N ARG A 308 -33.90 -10.13 5.74
CA ARG A 308 -34.10 -8.77 5.24
C ARG A 308 -33.00 -7.83 5.76
N LYS A 309 -32.71 -7.89 7.07
CA LYS A 309 -31.66 -7.10 7.70
C LYS A 309 -30.28 -7.58 7.24
N ALA A 310 -30.08 -8.89 7.16
CA ALA A 310 -28.84 -9.48 6.66
C ALA A 310 -28.49 -8.96 5.28
N TYR A 311 -29.44 -8.98 4.35
CA TYR A 311 -29.27 -8.50 2.99
C TYR A 311 -28.96 -6.99 2.95
N SER A 312 -29.74 -6.17 3.63
CA SER A 312 -29.52 -4.70 3.60
C SER A 312 -28.16 -4.31 4.19
N SER A 313 -27.74 -4.94 5.29
CA SER A 313 -26.46 -4.67 5.93
C SER A 313 -25.30 -5.20 5.09
N PHE A 314 -25.44 -6.37 4.46
CA PHE A 314 -24.43 -6.91 3.55
C PHE A 314 -24.29 -6.06 2.28
N LEU A 315 -25.39 -5.59 1.70
CA LEU A 315 -25.36 -4.73 0.53
C LEU A 315 -24.65 -3.40 0.82
N TYR A 316 -24.91 -2.82 2.01
CA TYR A 316 -24.20 -1.62 2.45
C TYR A 316 -22.68 -1.88 2.57
N PHE A 317 -22.29 -2.95 3.26
CA PHE A 317 -20.88 -3.35 3.36
C PHE A 317 -20.26 -3.56 1.99
N PHE A 318 -20.92 -4.33 1.13
CA PHE A 318 -20.42 -4.65 -0.20
C PHE A 318 -20.23 -3.40 -1.07
N ASN A 319 -21.22 -2.51 -1.09
CA ASN A 319 -21.12 -1.28 -1.87
C ASN A 319 -19.98 -0.38 -1.38
N ASN A 320 -19.82 -0.22 -0.07
CA ASN A 320 -18.73 0.58 0.47
C ASN A 320 -17.37 -0.07 0.23
N TYR A 321 -17.28 -1.38 0.44
CA TYR A 321 -16.04 -2.13 0.22
C TYR A 321 -15.67 -2.21 -1.27
N ALA A 322 -16.63 -2.52 -2.12
CA ALA A 322 -16.43 -2.58 -3.56
C ALA A 322 -16.10 -1.22 -4.16
N SER A 323 -16.76 -0.15 -3.71
CA SER A 323 -16.47 1.22 -4.15
C SER A 323 -15.07 1.66 -3.74
N SER A 324 -14.68 1.42 -2.50
CA SER A 324 -13.33 1.74 -2.02
C SER A 324 -12.27 0.95 -2.78
N ARG A 325 -12.50 -0.33 -2.98
CA ARG A 325 -11.56 -1.20 -3.69
C ARG A 325 -11.52 -0.90 -5.20
N HIS A 326 -12.66 -0.63 -5.82
CA HIS A 326 -12.73 -0.18 -7.21
C HIS A 326 -11.97 1.14 -7.41
N TYR A 327 -12.16 2.10 -6.51
CA TYR A 327 -11.42 3.36 -6.51
C TYR A 327 -9.90 3.11 -6.46
N LEU A 328 -9.44 2.26 -5.53
CA LEU A 328 -8.03 1.93 -5.37
C LEU A 328 -7.44 1.24 -6.62
N LEU A 329 -8.24 0.44 -7.32
CA LEU A 329 -7.80 -0.29 -8.51
C LEU A 329 -7.86 0.51 -9.81
N THR A 330 -8.80 1.43 -9.91
CA THR A 330 -8.92 2.31 -11.07
C THR A 330 -7.93 3.47 -11.04
N HIS A 331 -7.36 3.77 -9.85
CA HIS A 331 -6.31 4.76 -9.74
C HIS A 331 -4.94 4.08 -9.92
N PRO A 332 -4.25 4.36 -11.00
CA PRO A 332 -3.01 3.66 -11.35
C PRO A 332 -1.82 4.16 -10.51
N TYR A 333 -1.83 3.92 -9.18
CA TYR A 333 -0.74 4.33 -8.29
C TYR A 333 0.62 3.79 -8.75
N THR A 334 0.62 2.56 -9.27
CA THR A 334 1.83 1.94 -9.83
C THR A 334 2.28 2.63 -11.11
N SER A 335 1.36 3.09 -11.97
CA SER A 335 1.72 3.84 -13.18
C SER A 335 2.21 5.25 -12.86
N ILE A 336 1.65 5.91 -11.83
CA ILE A 336 2.11 7.23 -11.37
C ILE A 336 3.54 7.11 -10.80
N VAL A 337 3.79 6.09 -9.98
CA VAL A 337 5.14 5.83 -9.44
C VAL A 337 6.10 5.45 -10.58
N SER A 338 5.67 4.64 -11.54
CA SER A 338 6.50 4.29 -12.70
C SER A 338 6.77 5.50 -13.60
N GLU A 339 5.77 6.38 -13.78
CA GLU A 339 5.91 7.62 -14.51
C GLU A 339 6.85 8.60 -13.81
N TYR A 340 6.78 8.69 -12.48
CA TYR A 340 7.75 9.44 -11.68
C TYR A 340 9.18 8.95 -11.92
N TYR A 341 9.42 7.64 -11.85
CA TYR A 341 10.74 7.08 -12.13
C TYR A 341 11.17 7.29 -13.58
N ARG A 342 10.23 7.22 -14.52
CA ARG A 342 10.50 7.55 -15.93
C ARG A 342 10.93 9.01 -16.07
N GLN A 343 10.18 9.95 -15.48
CA GLN A 343 10.51 11.38 -15.51
C GLN A 343 11.83 11.67 -14.79
N GLN A 344 12.07 11.05 -13.65
CA GLN A 344 13.34 11.18 -12.93
C GLN A 344 14.51 10.66 -13.78
N SER A 345 14.32 9.51 -14.44
CA SER A 345 15.31 8.95 -15.38
C SER A 345 15.54 9.86 -16.57
N GLU A 346 14.47 10.42 -17.15
CA GLU A 346 14.56 11.40 -18.25
C GLU A 346 15.25 12.69 -17.81
N ASN A 347 14.90 13.22 -16.64
CA ASN A 347 15.55 14.41 -16.07
C ASN A 347 17.04 14.15 -15.81
N ARG A 348 17.38 13.01 -15.22
CA ARG A 348 18.79 12.60 -15.00
C ARG A 348 19.54 12.45 -16.33
N ASN A 349 18.88 11.87 -17.35
CA ASN A 349 19.45 11.76 -18.69
C ASN A 349 19.61 13.14 -19.36
N ASN A 350 18.67 14.06 -19.14
CA ASN A 350 18.76 15.43 -19.62
C ASN A 350 19.85 16.23 -18.91
N GLU A 351 20.00 16.05 -17.60
CA GLU A 351 21.12 16.61 -16.83
C GLU A 351 22.46 16.04 -17.30
N LEU A 352 22.54 14.73 -17.50
CA LEU A 352 23.72 14.08 -18.07
C LEU A 352 24.01 14.56 -19.50
N ARG A 353 22.96 14.76 -20.31
CA ARG A 353 23.10 15.37 -21.65
C ARG A 353 23.58 16.81 -21.57
N SER A 354 22.99 17.63 -20.68
CA SER A 354 23.41 19.02 -20.49
C SER A 354 24.85 19.10 -19.95
N THR A 355 25.20 18.22 -19.03
CA THR A 355 26.56 18.08 -18.51
C THR A 355 27.55 17.60 -19.59
N ARG A 356 27.10 16.65 -20.43
CA ARG A 356 27.90 16.21 -21.61
C ARG A 356 28.04 17.33 -22.64
N VAL A 357 26.99 18.10 -22.89
CA VAL A 357 27.06 19.27 -23.80
C VAL A 357 27.96 20.34 -23.20
N ARG A 358 27.91 20.63 -21.89
CA ARG A 358 28.84 21.53 -21.21
C ARG A 358 30.26 20.98 -21.25
N LEU A 359 30.47 19.69 -20.95
CA LEU A 359 31.77 19.03 -21.05
C LEU A 359 32.29 19.02 -22.49
N SER A 360 31.42 18.73 -23.48
CA SER A 360 31.81 18.80 -24.89
C SER A 360 32.12 20.23 -25.33
N ALA A 361 31.36 21.24 -24.84
CA ALA A 361 31.68 22.65 -25.05
C ALA A 361 33.01 23.03 -24.39
N TRP A 362 33.26 22.58 -23.15
CA TRP A 362 34.57 22.76 -22.49
C TRP A 362 35.68 21.99 -23.21
N ILE A 363 35.41 20.80 -23.72
CA ILE A 363 36.35 20.01 -24.53
C ILE A 363 36.63 20.72 -25.86
N VAL A 364 35.58 21.28 -26.50
CA VAL A 364 35.76 22.07 -27.73
C VAL A 364 36.55 23.34 -27.45
N ILE A 365 36.29 24.03 -26.33
CA ILE A 365 37.09 25.19 -25.89
C ILE A 365 38.53 24.76 -25.56
N ALA A 366 38.69 23.65 -24.86
CA ALA A 366 40.01 23.09 -24.57
C ALA A 366 40.75 22.62 -25.84
N ILE A 367 40.01 22.04 -26.80
CA ILE A 367 40.51 21.66 -28.13
C ILE A 367 40.87 22.91 -28.94
N LEU A 368 40.08 23.99 -28.88
CA LEU A 368 40.39 25.26 -29.54
C LEU A 368 41.60 25.95 -28.88
N ILE A 369 41.68 25.90 -27.55
CA ILE A 369 42.86 26.39 -26.79
C ILE A 369 44.06 25.47 -27.07
N SER A 370 43.87 24.14 -27.11
CA SER A 370 44.92 23.21 -27.47
C SER A 370 45.24 23.25 -28.97
N ALA A 371 44.28 23.52 -29.84
CA ALA A 371 44.56 23.76 -31.28
C ALA A 371 45.29 25.08 -31.50
N LEU A 372 45.07 26.10 -30.66
CA LEU A 372 45.89 27.29 -30.61
C LEU A 372 47.29 27.00 -30.05
N THR A 373 47.40 26.10 -29.07
CA THR A 373 48.67 25.57 -28.55
C THR A 373 49.25 24.45 -29.41
N VAL A 374 48.41 23.70 -30.16
CA VAL A 374 48.74 22.55 -31.04
C VAL A 374 49.10 23.00 -32.44
N THR A 375 48.79 24.22 -32.89
CA THR A 375 49.62 24.82 -33.97
C THR A 375 51.11 24.83 -33.59
N VAL A 376 51.41 24.74 -32.32
CA VAL A 376 52.75 24.53 -31.78
C VAL A 376 53.08 23.04 -31.50
N VAL A 377 52.04 22.19 -31.26
CA VAL A 377 52.22 20.79 -30.83
C VAL A 377 51.70 19.77 -31.88
N ILE A 378 51.09 20.20 -33.02
CA ILE A 378 50.62 19.32 -34.12
C ILE A 378 51.73 18.44 -34.69
N ILE A 379 53.00 18.83 -34.52
CA ILE A 379 54.13 18.00 -34.95
C ILE A 379 54.33 16.77 -34.04
N TYR A 380 53.76 16.76 -32.84
CA TYR A 380 54.10 15.71 -31.86
C TYR A 380 53.01 14.67 -31.59
N ARG A 381 51.76 14.84 -32.04
CA ARG A 381 50.68 13.90 -31.65
C ARG A 381 49.90 13.19 -32.75
N HIS A 382 50.59 12.87 -33.84
CA HIS A 382 49.99 12.06 -34.90
C HIS A 382 49.91 10.54 -34.56
N ARG A 383 50.17 10.16 -33.29
CA ARG A 383 50.27 8.73 -32.95
C ARG A 383 49.61 8.35 -31.64
N LEU A 384 48.36 8.50 -31.46
CA LEU A 384 47.67 7.62 -30.49
C LEU A 384 46.18 7.53 -30.82
N LYS A 385 45.87 6.44 -31.47
CA LYS A 385 44.51 5.95 -31.77
C LYS A 385 43.98 5.04 -30.65
N GLU A 386 42.64 5.14 -30.46
CA GLU A 386 41.67 4.07 -30.22
C GLU A 386 41.60 3.36 -28.87
N LYS A 387 40.45 3.32 -28.30
CA LYS A 387 39.45 2.26 -28.18
C LYS A 387 38.58 2.36 -26.92
N GLY A 388 37.35 2.48 -27.10
CA GLY A 388 36.32 1.54 -26.74
C GLY A 388 35.96 1.35 -25.25
N TYR A 389 34.79 1.84 -24.82
CA TYR A 389 33.92 1.22 -23.82
C TYR A 389 32.63 2.07 -23.71
N ARG A 390 31.65 1.77 -24.49
CA ARG A 390 30.34 2.46 -24.39
C ARG A 390 29.11 1.57 -24.50
N ASN A 391 29.25 0.26 -24.64
CA ASN A 391 28.10 -0.62 -24.84
C ASN A 391 27.63 -1.41 -23.60
N ASP A 392 28.49 -1.60 -22.60
CA ASP A 392 28.15 -2.48 -21.48
C ASP A 392 27.29 -1.80 -20.41
N SER A 393 27.40 -0.46 -20.26
CA SER A 393 26.60 0.28 -19.28
C SER A 393 25.13 0.39 -19.71
N LEU A 394 24.87 0.68 -20.99
CA LEU A 394 23.49 0.78 -21.51
C LEU A 394 22.76 -0.56 -21.54
N LEU A 395 23.47 -1.67 -21.76
CA LEU A 395 22.90 -3.01 -21.68
C LEU A 395 22.55 -3.38 -20.24
N SER A 396 23.39 -3.01 -19.27
CA SER A 396 23.10 -3.22 -17.84
C SER A 396 21.88 -2.43 -17.37
N ASP A 397 21.71 -1.18 -17.84
CA ASP A 397 20.55 -0.35 -17.48
C ASP A 397 19.26 -0.87 -18.15
N ILE A 398 19.34 -1.38 -19.38
CA ILE A 398 18.22 -2.02 -20.09
C ILE A 398 17.85 -3.34 -19.41
N GLU A 399 18.80 -4.15 -18.99
CA GLU A 399 18.53 -5.39 -18.22
C GLU A 399 17.94 -5.10 -16.85
N HIS A 400 18.39 -4.03 -16.18
CA HIS A 400 17.81 -3.60 -14.90
C HIS A 400 16.35 -3.11 -15.05
N LEU A 401 16.07 -2.31 -16.11
CA LEU A 401 14.70 -1.86 -16.44
C LEU A 401 13.80 -3.03 -16.84
N ARG A 402 14.32 -4.01 -17.61
CA ARG A 402 13.58 -5.22 -17.97
C ARG A 402 13.28 -6.07 -16.73
N GLY A 403 14.22 -6.20 -15.80
CA GLY A 403 14.01 -6.89 -14.53
C GLY A 403 13.04 -6.15 -13.58
N LEU A 404 12.86 -4.84 -13.73
CA LEU A 404 11.82 -4.07 -13.02
C LEU A 404 10.44 -4.30 -13.64
N ILE A 405 10.34 -4.35 -14.97
CA ILE A 405 9.11 -4.64 -15.71
C ILE A 405 8.62 -6.06 -15.42
N ASP A 406 9.50 -7.06 -15.46
CA ASP A 406 9.16 -8.45 -15.15
C ASP A 406 8.71 -8.63 -13.68
N ARG A 407 9.32 -7.88 -12.75
CA ARG A 407 8.89 -7.85 -11.33
C ARG A 407 7.54 -7.15 -11.14
N HIS A 408 7.24 -6.15 -11.95
CA HIS A 408 5.97 -5.43 -11.93
C HIS A 408 4.82 -6.33 -12.42
N ASP A 409 5.08 -7.10 -13.46
CA ASP A 409 4.12 -8.03 -14.07
C ASP A 409 3.75 -9.19 -13.14
N SER A 410 4.73 -9.74 -12.41
CA SER A 410 4.48 -10.81 -11.43
C SER A 410 3.63 -10.34 -10.24
N ARG A 411 3.80 -9.10 -9.79
CA ARG A 411 3.07 -8.51 -8.64
C ARG A 411 1.62 -8.15 -8.98
N PHE A 412 1.38 -7.74 -10.23
CA PHE A 412 0.03 -7.47 -10.69
C PHE A 412 -0.78 -8.77 -10.84
N ARG A 413 -0.13 -9.87 -11.20
CA ARG A 413 -0.73 -11.22 -11.25
C ARG A 413 -1.22 -11.67 -9.87
N GLU A 414 -0.47 -11.36 -8.81
CA GLU A 414 -0.79 -11.69 -7.42
C GLU A 414 -1.99 -10.86 -6.91
N SER A 415 -2.03 -9.56 -7.20
CA SER A 415 -3.16 -8.66 -6.88
C SER A 415 -4.45 -9.01 -7.61
N ALA A 416 -4.35 -9.58 -8.82
CA ALA A 416 -5.50 -10.04 -9.60
C ALA A 416 -6.18 -11.26 -8.98
N SER A 417 -5.38 -12.18 -8.43
CA SER A 417 -5.89 -13.35 -7.70
C SER A 417 -6.76 -12.94 -6.52
N ASP A 418 -6.38 -11.88 -5.80
CA ASP A 418 -7.15 -11.39 -4.65
C ASP A 418 -8.48 -10.74 -5.04
N HIS A 419 -8.58 -10.15 -6.25
CA HIS A 419 -9.83 -9.59 -6.78
C HIS A 419 -10.87 -10.66 -7.03
N TYR A 420 -10.45 -11.77 -7.61
CA TYR A 420 -11.35 -12.88 -7.88
C TYR A 420 -11.63 -13.72 -6.62
N ALA A 421 -10.82 -13.59 -5.57
CA ALA A 421 -11.09 -14.20 -4.26
C ALA A 421 -12.40 -13.69 -3.65
N ILE A 422 -12.75 -12.42 -3.84
CA ILE A 422 -14.03 -11.85 -3.37
C ILE A 422 -15.19 -12.42 -4.18
N ILE A 423 -15.04 -12.49 -5.50
CA ILE A 423 -16.06 -13.07 -6.38
C ILE A 423 -16.22 -14.56 -6.05
N ASN A 424 -15.13 -15.26 -5.78
CA ASN A 424 -15.14 -16.64 -5.30
C ASN A 424 -15.93 -16.78 -4.01
N THR A 425 -15.70 -15.90 -3.03
CA THR A 425 -16.42 -15.93 -1.73
C THR A 425 -17.91 -15.67 -1.92
N ILE A 426 -18.30 -14.75 -2.81
CA ILE A 426 -19.72 -14.49 -3.15
C ILE A 426 -20.35 -15.71 -3.81
N CYS A 427 -19.65 -16.37 -4.72
CA CYS A 427 -20.12 -17.57 -5.38
C CYS A 427 -20.21 -18.78 -4.43
N GLU A 428 -19.30 -18.89 -3.47
CA GLU A 428 -19.33 -19.92 -2.42
C GLU A 428 -20.51 -19.74 -1.47
N ILE A 429 -20.79 -18.49 -1.08
CA ILE A 429 -21.99 -18.15 -0.28
C ILE A 429 -23.27 -18.52 -1.07
N ALA A 430 -23.31 -18.21 -2.37
CA ALA A 430 -24.43 -18.55 -3.23
C ALA A 430 -24.66 -20.06 -3.39
N GLY A 431 -23.59 -20.83 -3.46
CA GLY A 431 -23.64 -22.30 -3.59
C GLY A 431 -24.06 -23.02 -2.30
N CYS A 432 -24.06 -22.33 -1.16
CA CYS A 432 -24.44 -22.90 0.14
C CYS A 432 -25.90 -22.60 0.55
N VAL A 433 -26.67 -21.84 -0.25
CA VAL A 433 -28.06 -21.49 0.04
C VAL A 433 -29.01 -22.63 -0.43
N PRO A 434 -29.79 -23.30 0.46
CA PRO A 434 -30.73 -24.36 0.05
C PRO A 434 -31.95 -23.78 -0.65
N ASP A 435 -32.46 -24.49 -1.65
CA ASP A 435 -33.62 -24.08 -2.50
C ASP A 435 -34.98 -24.06 -1.79
N SER A 436 -35.06 -24.27 -0.49
CA SER A 436 -36.33 -24.60 0.19
C SER A 436 -36.69 -23.75 1.40
N ASN A 437 -36.81 -22.42 1.30
CA ASN A 437 -37.56 -21.61 2.26
C ASN A 437 -37.79 -20.18 1.75
N ASP A 438 -39.01 -19.62 1.87
CA ASP A 438 -39.39 -18.30 1.33
C ASP A 438 -38.54 -17.10 1.79
N GLY A 439 -37.87 -17.18 2.95
CA GLY A 439 -36.95 -16.15 3.44
C GLY A 439 -35.60 -16.14 2.71
N TYR A 440 -35.11 -17.28 2.25
CA TYR A 440 -33.90 -17.42 1.47
C TYR A 440 -34.07 -17.08 -0.01
N ALA A 441 -35.31 -17.17 -0.52
CA ALA A 441 -35.62 -16.93 -1.92
C ALA A 441 -35.28 -15.49 -2.38
N LEU A 442 -35.43 -14.50 -1.49
CA LEU A 442 -35.06 -13.10 -1.81
C LEU A 442 -33.56 -12.88 -1.81
N LEU A 443 -32.84 -13.48 -0.86
CA LEU A 443 -31.39 -13.45 -0.81
C LEU A 443 -30.79 -14.21 -2.01
N GLY A 444 -31.28 -15.41 -2.27
CA GLY A 444 -30.90 -16.22 -3.42
C GLY A 444 -31.19 -15.52 -4.75
N LYS A 445 -32.32 -14.83 -4.88
CA LYS A 445 -32.70 -14.08 -6.09
C LYS A 445 -31.79 -12.87 -6.34
N ASN A 446 -31.36 -12.20 -5.29
CA ASN A 446 -30.47 -11.02 -5.42
C ASN A 446 -29.01 -11.41 -5.62
N VAL A 447 -28.53 -12.47 -4.96
CA VAL A 447 -27.22 -13.07 -5.23
C VAL A 447 -27.20 -13.67 -6.65
N SER A 448 -28.27 -14.34 -7.08
CA SER A 448 -28.40 -14.84 -8.46
C SER A 448 -28.40 -13.72 -9.49
N ARG A 449 -29.02 -12.55 -9.17
CA ARG A 449 -28.97 -11.37 -10.03
C ARG A 449 -27.53 -10.80 -10.11
N LEU A 450 -26.80 -10.75 -9.01
CA LEU A 450 -25.40 -10.34 -8.99
C LEU A 450 -24.52 -11.30 -9.80
N ILE A 451 -24.72 -12.59 -9.64
CA ILE A 451 -24.01 -13.62 -10.42
C ILE A 451 -24.37 -13.55 -11.90
N SER A 452 -25.63 -13.19 -12.23
CA SER A 452 -26.04 -13.04 -13.64
C SER A 452 -25.26 -11.94 -14.37
N THR A 453 -24.79 -10.91 -13.67
CA THR A 453 -23.93 -9.87 -14.29
C THR A 453 -22.57 -10.42 -14.71
N PHE A 454 -22.04 -11.43 -14.03
CA PHE A 454 -20.78 -12.11 -14.41
C PHE A 454 -20.97 -13.19 -15.48
N ARG A 455 -22.22 -13.53 -15.82
CA ARG A 455 -22.55 -14.47 -16.91
C ARG A 455 -22.65 -13.79 -18.26
N THR A 456 -22.68 -12.45 -18.30
CA THR A 456 -22.78 -11.71 -19.57
C THR A 456 -21.50 -11.85 -20.38
N ASP A 457 -21.65 -11.85 -21.69
CA ASP A 457 -20.49 -11.94 -22.59
C ASP A 457 -19.59 -10.70 -22.46
N GLU A 458 -20.15 -9.54 -22.08
CA GLU A 458 -19.36 -8.33 -21.78
C GLU A 458 -18.46 -8.53 -20.57
N ALA A 459 -18.98 -9.06 -19.46
CA ALA A 459 -18.21 -9.31 -18.25
C ALA A 459 -17.10 -10.35 -18.49
N LEU A 460 -17.43 -11.42 -19.20
CA LEU A 460 -16.45 -12.45 -19.57
C LEU A 460 -15.39 -11.90 -20.54
N SER A 461 -15.74 -10.97 -21.42
CA SER A 461 -14.81 -10.28 -22.29
C SER A 461 -13.85 -9.39 -21.50
N GLU A 462 -14.32 -8.69 -20.47
CA GLU A 462 -13.46 -7.90 -19.59
C GLU A 462 -12.51 -8.79 -18.78
N ILE A 463 -12.97 -9.93 -18.27
CA ILE A 463 -12.11 -10.93 -17.62
C ILE A 463 -11.07 -11.47 -18.63
N GLU A 464 -11.46 -11.73 -19.87
CA GLU A 464 -10.54 -12.22 -20.91
C GLU A 464 -9.48 -11.16 -21.26
N LYS A 465 -9.87 -9.89 -21.41
CA LYS A 465 -8.93 -8.79 -21.62
C LYS A 465 -7.96 -8.70 -20.45
N PHE A 466 -8.48 -8.76 -19.24
CA PHE A 466 -7.68 -8.74 -18.04
C PHE A 466 -6.68 -9.91 -18.00
N VAL A 467 -7.13 -11.14 -18.18
CA VAL A 467 -6.29 -12.34 -18.19
C VAL A 467 -5.23 -12.25 -19.30
N ASN A 468 -5.59 -11.81 -20.50
CA ASN A 468 -4.62 -11.64 -21.58
C ASN A 468 -3.58 -10.56 -21.28
N ASN A 469 -3.97 -9.45 -20.68
CA ASN A 469 -3.04 -8.36 -20.34
C ASN A 469 -2.05 -8.74 -19.23
N HIS A 470 -2.44 -9.65 -18.32
CA HIS A 470 -1.64 -9.98 -17.13
C HIS A 470 -0.94 -11.34 -17.21
N PHE A 471 -1.36 -12.19 -18.14
CA PHE A 471 -0.80 -13.52 -18.33
C PHE A 471 -0.26 -13.71 -19.76
N ASP A 472 0.41 -12.69 -20.30
CA ASP A 472 1.10 -12.72 -21.58
C ASP A 472 0.24 -13.27 -22.73
N GLY A 473 -1.02 -12.84 -22.80
CA GLY A 473 -1.96 -13.25 -23.84
C GLY A 473 -2.38 -14.71 -23.76
N ILE A 474 -2.41 -15.30 -22.57
CA ILE A 474 -2.63 -16.74 -22.36
C ILE A 474 -3.91 -17.26 -23.03
N MET A 475 -5.03 -16.51 -22.97
CA MET A 475 -6.28 -16.93 -23.62
C MET A 475 -6.20 -16.83 -25.13
N ALA A 476 -5.53 -15.81 -25.66
CA ALA A 476 -5.28 -15.68 -27.10
C ALA A 476 -4.39 -16.82 -27.63
N LYS A 477 -3.33 -17.16 -26.87
CA LYS A 477 -2.47 -18.33 -27.16
C LYS A 477 -3.27 -19.64 -27.11
N PHE A 478 -4.12 -19.79 -26.08
CA PHE A 478 -4.95 -20.97 -25.91
C PHE A 478 -5.95 -21.14 -27.06
N ARG A 479 -6.66 -20.08 -27.47
CA ARG A 479 -7.60 -20.12 -28.61
C ARG A 479 -6.90 -20.48 -29.93
N LYS A 480 -5.68 -19.98 -30.12
CA LYS A 480 -4.87 -20.27 -31.30
C LYS A 480 -4.40 -21.73 -31.31
N ALA A 481 -4.02 -22.26 -30.14
CA ALA A 481 -3.53 -23.63 -30.01
C ALA A 481 -4.68 -24.67 -30.11
N TYR A 482 -5.87 -24.31 -29.64
CA TYR A 482 -7.02 -25.23 -29.56
C TYR A 482 -8.31 -24.58 -30.12
N PRO A 483 -8.41 -24.41 -31.45
CA PRO A 483 -9.52 -23.72 -32.12
C PRO A 483 -10.87 -24.48 -32.01
N ASP A 484 -10.82 -25.80 -31.82
CA ASP A 484 -12.00 -26.66 -31.79
C ASP A 484 -12.70 -26.74 -30.44
N PHE A 485 -12.25 -25.97 -29.46
CA PHE A 485 -12.91 -25.92 -28.15
C PHE A 485 -14.24 -25.20 -28.22
N THR A 486 -15.27 -25.79 -27.61
CA THR A 486 -16.60 -25.17 -27.52
C THR A 486 -16.53 -23.89 -26.66
N ASP A 487 -17.44 -22.94 -26.92
CA ASP A 487 -17.53 -21.69 -26.15
C ASP A 487 -17.61 -21.95 -24.63
N ARG A 488 -18.37 -22.97 -24.22
CA ARG A 488 -18.47 -23.38 -22.83
C ARG A 488 -17.15 -23.87 -22.23
N ASN A 489 -16.35 -24.59 -22.99
CA ASN A 489 -15.02 -25.04 -22.56
C ASN A 489 -14.04 -23.87 -22.49
N LEU A 490 -14.13 -22.93 -23.42
CA LEU A 490 -13.31 -21.71 -23.41
C LEU A 490 -13.64 -20.82 -22.21
N LYS A 491 -14.91 -20.66 -21.86
CA LYS A 491 -15.35 -19.94 -20.64
C LYS A 491 -14.85 -20.63 -19.37
N PHE A 492 -14.85 -21.96 -19.33
CA PHE A 492 -14.24 -22.71 -18.22
C PHE A 492 -12.74 -22.46 -18.09
N VAL A 493 -12.02 -22.52 -19.21
CA VAL A 493 -10.56 -22.28 -19.25
C VAL A 493 -10.24 -20.84 -18.82
N LEU A 494 -11.00 -19.87 -19.33
CA LEU A 494 -10.86 -18.46 -18.97
C LEU A 494 -11.00 -18.24 -17.46
N LEU A 495 -12.05 -18.77 -16.85
CA LEU A 495 -12.29 -18.64 -15.42
C LEU A 495 -11.22 -19.38 -14.59
N SER A 496 -10.71 -20.51 -15.09
CA SER A 496 -9.61 -21.22 -14.45
C SER A 496 -8.31 -20.41 -14.48
N PHE A 497 -7.98 -19.79 -15.63
CA PHE A 497 -6.80 -18.91 -15.77
C PHE A 497 -6.93 -17.64 -14.95
N ALA A 498 -8.15 -17.14 -14.76
CA ALA A 498 -8.46 -16.02 -13.87
C ALA A 498 -8.41 -16.38 -12.37
N GLY A 499 -8.20 -17.66 -12.00
CA GLY A 499 -8.04 -18.11 -10.62
C GLY A 499 -9.34 -18.37 -9.86
N PHE A 500 -10.48 -18.53 -10.57
CA PHE A 500 -11.75 -18.84 -9.92
C PHE A 500 -11.76 -20.26 -9.34
N SER A 501 -12.38 -20.42 -8.15
CA SER A 501 -12.56 -21.71 -7.51
C SER A 501 -13.53 -22.61 -8.32
N ASN A 502 -13.40 -23.92 -8.14
CA ASN A 502 -14.31 -24.89 -8.77
C ASN A 502 -15.79 -24.61 -8.48
N GLN A 503 -16.08 -24.16 -7.26
CA GLN A 503 -17.43 -23.84 -6.83
C GLN A 503 -17.95 -22.59 -7.56
N SER A 504 -17.11 -21.56 -7.68
CA SER A 504 -17.44 -20.34 -8.41
C SER A 504 -17.66 -20.59 -9.89
N ILE A 505 -16.79 -21.39 -10.51
CA ILE A 505 -16.94 -21.80 -11.93
C ILE A 505 -18.26 -22.58 -12.13
N THR A 506 -18.59 -23.48 -11.20
CA THR A 506 -19.85 -24.22 -11.22
C THR A 506 -21.05 -23.27 -11.21
N VAL A 507 -21.02 -22.27 -10.35
CA VAL A 507 -22.08 -21.27 -10.21
C VAL A 507 -22.14 -20.34 -11.43
N ILE A 508 -21.01 -19.80 -11.87
CA ILE A 508 -20.95 -18.86 -13.01
C ILE A 508 -21.39 -19.54 -14.33
N LEU A 509 -20.93 -20.75 -14.58
CA LEU A 509 -21.26 -21.51 -15.81
C LEU A 509 -22.56 -22.30 -15.73
N ASP A 510 -23.31 -22.20 -14.64
CA ASP A 510 -24.57 -22.91 -14.39
C ASP A 510 -24.43 -24.44 -14.60
N ILE A 511 -23.44 -25.02 -13.93
CA ILE A 511 -23.17 -26.45 -14.03
C ILE A 511 -23.96 -27.18 -12.94
N LYS A 512 -24.86 -28.10 -13.35
CA LYS A 512 -25.84 -28.76 -12.45
C LYS A 512 -25.23 -29.66 -11.37
N SER A 513 -23.95 -30.04 -11.46
CA SER A 513 -23.31 -30.85 -10.42
C SER A 513 -21.79 -30.69 -10.41
N PRO A 514 -21.14 -30.80 -9.24
CA PRO A 514 -19.67 -30.78 -9.11
C PRO A 514 -18.98 -31.89 -9.92
N ASN A 515 -19.65 -33.03 -10.09
CA ASN A 515 -19.13 -34.13 -10.89
C ASN A 515 -19.07 -33.78 -12.39
N ALA A 516 -20.03 -32.99 -12.88
CA ALA A 516 -20.03 -32.52 -14.26
C ALA A 516 -18.84 -31.57 -14.53
N LEU A 517 -18.52 -30.70 -13.56
CA LEU A 517 -17.34 -29.83 -13.64
C LEU A 517 -16.04 -30.66 -13.67
N ARG A 518 -15.92 -31.64 -12.77
CA ARG A 518 -14.75 -32.53 -12.71
C ARG A 518 -14.55 -33.30 -14.01
N THR A 519 -15.64 -33.78 -14.59
CA THR A 519 -15.62 -34.47 -15.90
C THR A 519 -15.20 -33.51 -17.03
N MET A 520 -15.69 -32.27 -17.02
CA MET A 520 -15.32 -31.23 -17.97
C MET A 520 -13.82 -30.92 -17.88
N ARG A 521 -13.30 -30.66 -16.67
CA ARG A 521 -11.87 -30.42 -16.42
C ARG A 521 -11.01 -31.60 -16.92
N HIS A 522 -11.41 -32.81 -16.58
CA HIS A 522 -10.66 -33.99 -17.00
C HIS A 522 -10.60 -34.14 -18.54
N ARG A 523 -11.72 -33.88 -19.23
CA ARG A 523 -11.77 -33.89 -20.70
C ARG A 523 -10.86 -32.83 -21.31
N ILE A 524 -10.89 -31.60 -20.76
CA ILE A 524 -10.07 -30.49 -21.24
C ILE A 524 -8.59 -30.82 -21.04
N LYS A 525 -8.18 -31.27 -19.85
CA LYS A 525 -6.80 -31.70 -19.58
C LYS A 525 -6.36 -32.79 -20.52
N LYS A 526 -7.17 -33.82 -20.68
CA LYS A 526 -6.89 -34.94 -21.60
C LYS A 526 -6.75 -34.49 -23.05
N GLN A 527 -7.58 -33.52 -23.48
CA GLN A 527 -7.50 -32.98 -24.83
C GLN A 527 -6.20 -32.19 -25.07
N ILE A 528 -5.76 -31.40 -24.06
CA ILE A 528 -4.48 -30.70 -24.10
C ILE A 528 -3.30 -31.68 -24.11
N GLU A 529 -3.36 -32.72 -23.27
CA GLU A 529 -2.33 -33.77 -23.21
C GLU A 529 -2.24 -34.62 -24.49
N THR A 530 -3.39 -34.81 -25.17
CA THR A 530 -3.45 -35.63 -26.41
C THR A 530 -2.97 -34.88 -27.66
N SER A 531 -3.07 -33.55 -27.63
CA SER A 531 -2.63 -32.65 -28.72
C SER A 531 -1.80 -31.51 -28.16
N PRO A 532 -0.57 -31.78 -27.68
CA PRO A 532 0.22 -30.77 -26.98
C PRO A 532 0.67 -29.65 -27.92
N SER A 533 0.55 -28.42 -27.46
CA SER A 533 1.13 -27.20 -28.05
C SER A 533 2.42 -26.80 -27.32
N ALA A 534 3.14 -25.82 -27.84
CA ALA A 534 4.35 -25.31 -27.19
C ALA A 534 4.11 -24.78 -25.75
N ASP A 535 2.88 -24.35 -25.43
CA ASP A 535 2.50 -23.76 -24.15
C ASP A 535 1.64 -24.71 -23.28
N SER A 536 1.56 -26.00 -23.62
CA SER A 536 0.65 -26.98 -22.96
C SER A 536 0.92 -27.11 -21.46
N ASP A 537 2.18 -27.16 -21.04
CA ASP A 537 2.56 -27.26 -19.62
C ASP A 537 2.09 -26.03 -18.84
N MET A 538 2.21 -24.85 -19.44
CA MET A 538 1.70 -23.61 -18.86
C MET A 538 0.17 -23.68 -18.72
N PHE A 539 -0.57 -24.09 -19.73
CA PHE A 539 -2.03 -24.20 -19.69
C PHE A 539 -2.50 -25.21 -18.64
N LEU A 540 -1.81 -26.34 -18.52
CA LEU A 540 -2.14 -27.38 -17.55
C LEU A 540 -1.89 -26.94 -16.10
N SER A 541 -0.94 -26.04 -15.87
CA SER A 541 -0.63 -25.51 -14.54
C SER A 541 -1.75 -24.65 -13.95
N TYR A 542 -2.60 -24.05 -14.78
CA TYR A 542 -3.75 -23.22 -14.38
C TYR A 542 -5.09 -23.99 -14.37
N LEU A 543 -5.13 -25.19 -14.93
CA LEU A 543 -6.31 -26.06 -15.01
C LEU A 543 -6.28 -27.15 -13.93
#